data_0f857cda10e355c893ecf587523cd2aa
#
_entry.id   0f857cda10e355c893ecf587523cd2aa
#
_cell.length_a   1.000
_cell.length_b   1.000
_cell.length_c   1.000
_cell.angle_alpha   90.00
_cell.angle_beta   90.00
_cell.angle_gamma   90.00
#
_symmetry.space_group_name_H-M   'P 1'
#
loop_
_entity.id
_entity.type
_entity.pdbx_description
1 polymer ?
#
loop_
_entity_poly.entity_id
_entity_poly.type
_entity_poly.pdbx_seq_one_letter_code
_entity_poly.pdbx_strand_id
1 'polypeptide(L)'
;VLKKPLTSIEKDRLVVLFLSFILVIVFWGAFEQAGGLMNIYASEKTDRLFMGWLVPASWFQSLNAMFIIFLGTAVATYWAKRKLKNQLSSSLFKMIIGLIIMGTGFFFMSAAATQYESQGSSAMYWLVLAYLFHTIGELCISPVALSFITKLAPLKYASLTMGVYFAMTGFGNKLAGMLGEASQSMGEFTIFTGIAIFCVVFGCLVLLFRTKLEKLTHGAEDDN
;
A
#
# COMPACT_ATOMS: atom_id res chain seq x y z
N VAL A 1 -2.63 -4.54 36.08
CA VAL A 1 -2.65 -5.20 34.76
C VAL A 1 -1.33 -5.04 34.00
N LEU A 2 -0.64 -3.88 34.11
CA LEU A 2 0.60 -3.56 33.37
C LEU A 2 1.88 -4.23 33.93
N LYS A 3 1.84 -4.86 35.11
CA LYS A 3 3.04 -5.38 35.83
C LYS A 3 3.46 -6.82 35.45
N LYS A 4 2.70 -7.56 34.65
CA LYS A 4 3.13 -8.90 34.23
C LYS A 4 4.15 -8.79 33.07
N PRO A 5 5.30 -9.48 33.15
CA PRO A 5 6.26 -9.52 32.07
C PRO A 5 5.63 -10.18 30.84
N LEU A 6 6.08 -9.77 29.64
CA LEU A 6 5.66 -10.38 28.38
C LEU A 6 6.15 -11.83 28.31
N THR A 7 5.28 -12.71 27.85
CA THR A 7 5.64 -14.10 27.52
C THR A 7 6.54 -14.15 26.29
N SER A 8 7.23 -15.26 26.05
CA SER A 8 8.04 -15.45 24.84
C SER A 8 7.20 -15.28 23.57
N ILE A 9 5.99 -15.88 23.55
CA ILE A 9 5.04 -15.76 22.43
C ILE A 9 4.65 -14.30 22.16
N GLU A 10 4.35 -13.55 23.23
CA GLU A 10 4.00 -12.11 23.08
C GLU A 10 5.17 -11.30 22.51
N LYS A 11 6.42 -11.61 22.88
CA LYS A 11 7.61 -10.97 22.35
C LYS A 11 7.78 -11.25 20.85
N ASP A 12 7.61 -12.50 20.45
CA ASP A 12 7.72 -12.92 19.05
C ASP A 12 6.64 -12.22 18.20
N ARG A 13 5.40 -12.20 18.67
CA ARG A 13 4.28 -11.47 18.02
C ARG A 13 4.55 -9.97 17.91
N LEU A 14 5.19 -9.36 18.90
CA LEU A 14 5.55 -7.94 18.84
C LEU A 14 6.59 -7.63 17.74
N VAL A 15 7.50 -8.55 17.43
CA VAL A 15 8.44 -8.38 16.32
C VAL A 15 7.69 -8.30 14.98
N VAL A 16 6.74 -9.22 14.77
CA VAL A 16 5.91 -9.21 13.54
C VAL A 16 5.00 -7.99 13.49
N LEU A 17 4.45 -7.59 14.64
CA LEU A 17 3.64 -6.39 14.78
C LEU A 17 4.42 -5.13 14.39
N PHE A 18 5.66 -5.00 14.86
CA PHE A 18 6.52 -3.85 14.54
C PHE A 18 6.83 -3.78 13.03
N LEU A 19 7.14 -4.93 12.41
CA LEU A 19 7.31 -5.00 10.96
C LEU A 19 6.03 -4.63 10.21
N SER A 20 4.87 -5.06 10.72
CA SER A 20 3.57 -4.70 10.13
C SER A 20 3.32 -3.19 10.18
N PHE A 21 3.75 -2.51 11.24
CA PHE A 21 3.71 -1.04 11.30
C PHE A 21 4.60 -0.39 10.25
N ILE A 22 5.81 -0.93 10.01
CA ILE A 22 6.68 -0.43 8.94
C ILE A 22 6.01 -0.62 7.57
N LEU A 23 5.40 -1.79 7.30
CA LEU A 23 4.63 -2.03 6.08
C LEU A 23 3.48 -1.01 5.92
N VAL A 24 2.79 -0.67 7.01
CA VAL A 24 1.71 0.34 7.00
C VAL A 24 2.25 1.73 6.66
N ILE A 25 3.37 2.15 7.26
CA ILE A 25 4.01 3.45 6.96
C ILE A 25 4.39 3.53 5.48
N VAL A 26 5.06 2.49 4.97
CA VAL A 26 5.51 2.45 3.57
C VAL A 26 4.32 2.46 2.62
N PHE A 27 3.28 1.67 2.93
CA PHE A 27 2.07 1.62 2.12
C PHE A 27 1.39 2.98 2.04
N TRP A 28 1.08 3.60 3.17
CA TRP A 28 0.39 4.89 3.18
C TRP A 28 1.26 6.02 2.62
N GLY A 29 2.58 5.98 2.85
CA GLY A 29 3.52 6.93 2.24
C GLY A 29 3.52 6.91 0.71
N ALA A 30 3.33 5.73 0.13
CA ALA A 30 3.18 5.57 -1.31
C ALA A 30 1.73 5.85 -1.77
N PHE A 31 0.73 5.29 -1.09
CA PHE A 31 -0.69 5.38 -1.50
C PHE A 31 -1.21 6.81 -1.54
N GLU A 32 -0.84 7.64 -0.57
CA GLU A 32 -1.27 9.04 -0.46
C GLU A 32 -0.69 9.95 -1.57
N GLN A 33 0.22 9.45 -2.41
CA GLN A 33 0.61 10.16 -3.63
C GLN A 33 -0.58 10.37 -4.57
N ALA A 34 -1.62 9.55 -4.46
CA ALA A 34 -2.85 9.68 -5.23
C ALA A 34 -3.54 11.04 -5.02
N GLY A 35 -3.61 11.52 -3.76
CA GLY A 35 -4.16 12.84 -3.41
C GLY A 35 -3.18 13.99 -3.54
N GLY A 36 -1.88 13.69 -3.56
CA GLY A 36 -0.78 14.65 -3.64
C GLY A 36 -0.18 14.75 -5.04
N LEU A 37 1.03 14.22 -5.19
CA LEU A 37 1.85 14.36 -6.40
C LEU A 37 1.15 13.85 -7.68
N MET A 38 0.44 12.74 -7.63
CA MET A 38 -0.25 12.22 -8.81
C MET A 38 -1.40 13.13 -9.26
N ASN A 39 -2.10 13.79 -8.33
CA ASN A 39 -3.16 14.74 -8.67
C ASN A 39 -2.59 16.01 -9.31
N ILE A 40 -1.47 16.54 -8.77
CA ILE A 40 -0.73 17.66 -9.37
C ILE A 40 -0.25 17.28 -10.78
N TYR A 41 0.38 16.11 -10.91
CA TYR A 41 0.84 15.58 -12.18
C TYR A 41 -0.32 15.45 -13.20
N ALA A 42 -1.47 14.95 -12.78
CA ALA A 42 -2.65 14.86 -13.62
C ALA A 42 -3.13 16.22 -14.13
N SER A 43 -3.06 17.27 -13.29
CA SER A 43 -3.52 18.62 -13.65
C SER A 43 -2.56 19.34 -14.61
N GLU A 44 -1.25 19.16 -14.45
CA GLU A 44 -0.22 19.96 -15.11
C GLU A 44 0.42 19.26 -16.31
N LYS A 45 0.51 17.92 -16.30
CA LYS A 45 1.35 17.16 -17.23
C LYS A 45 0.60 16.10 -18.05
N THR A 46 -0.67 15.85 -17.73
CA THR A 46 -1.48 14.85 -18.45
C THR A 46 -2.39 15.53 -19.47
N ASP A 47 -2.38 15.04 -20.72
CA ASP A 47 -3.41 15.40 -21.68
C ASP A 47 -4.73 14.79 -21.24
N ARG A 48 -5.63 15.66 -20.77
CA ARG A 48 -6.94 15.29 -20.20
C ARG A 48 -8.10 15.54 -21.17
N LEU A 49 -7.78 15.80 -22.44
CA LEU A 49 -8.82 16.01 -23.45
C LEU A 49 -9.37 14.65 -23.90
N PHE A 50 -10.63 14.38 -23.63
CA PHE A 50 -11.32 13.16 -24.04
C PHE A 50 -12.59 13.51 -24.81
N MET A 51 -12.66 13.13 -26.08
CA MET A 51 -13.81 13.39 -26.97
C MET A 51 -14.25 14.87 -26.99
N GLY A 52 -13.30 15.80 -26.92
CA GLY A 52 -13.58 17.24 -26.91
C GLY A 52 -13.94 17.83 -25.54
N TRP A 53 -13.93 17.02 -24.49
CA TRP A 53 -14.20 17.45 -23.12
C TRP A 53 -12.96 17.32 -22.23
N LEU A 54 -12.69 18.35 -21.42
CA LEU A 54 -11.55 18.33 -20.50
C LEU A 54 -11.91 17.62 -19.20
N VAL A 55 -11.35 16.43 -18.97
CA VAL A 55 -11.55 15.65 -17.75
C VAL A 55 -10.91 16.36 -16.55
N PRO A 56 -11.65 16.66 -15.46
CA PRO A 56 -11.09 17.24 -14.26
C PRO A 56 -10.04 16.34 -13.64
N ALA A 57 -8.87 16.87 -13.22
CA ALA A 57 -7.80 16.07 -12.61
C ALA A 57 -8.26 15.30 -11.35
N SER A 58 -9.14 15.90 -10.54
CA SER A 58 -9.69 15.27 -9.34
C SER A 58 -10.52 14.00 -9.63
N TRP A 59 -11.02 13.81 -10.85
CA TRP A 59 -11.78 12.61 -11.21
C TRP A 59 -10.90 11.35 -11.21
N PHE A 60 -9.60 11.49 -11.47
CA PHE A 60 -8.70 10.33 -11.38
C PHE A 60 -8.65 9.73 -9.98
N GLN A 61 -8.77 10.55 -8.93
CA GLN A 61 -8.87 10.03 -7.55
C GLN A 61 -10.12 9.17 -7.32
N SER A 62 -11.23 9.50 -8.01
CA SER A 62 -12.47 8.71 -7.93
C SER A 62 -12.34 7.32 -8.58
N LEU A 63 -11.33 7.09 -9.42
CA LEU A 63 -11.02 5.76 -9.98
C LEU A 63 -10.74 4.74 -8.88
N ASN A 64 -10.09 5.14 -7.79
CA ASN A 64 -9.85 4.24 -6.66
C ASN A 64 -11.19 3.71 -6.11
N ALA A 65 -12.12 4.59 -5.75
CA ALA A 65 -13.43 4.18 -5.23
C ALA A 65 -14.21 3.32 -6.25
N MET A 66 -14.16 3.68 -7.52
CA MET A 66 -14.78 2.91 -8.60
C MET A 66 -14.16 1.50 -8.70
N PHE A 67 -12.86 1.39 -8.73
CA PHE A 67 -12.18 0.09 -8.77
C PHE A 67 -12.44 -0.75 -7.52
N ILE A 68 -12.54 -0.16 -6.32
CA ILE A 68 -12.93 -0.88 -5.09
C ILE A 68 -14.29 -1.55 -5.29
N ILE A 69 -15.29 -0.84 -5.83
CA ILE A 69 -16.64 -1.37 -6.06
C ILE A 69 -16.60 -2.57 -7.01
N PHE A 70 -15.87 -2.49 -8.11
CA PHE A 70 -15.82 -3.57 -9.11
C PHE A 70 -14.88 -4.71 -8.74
N LEU A 71 -13.75 -4.41 -8.10
CA LEU A 71 -12.70 -5.41 -7.84
C LEU A 71 -12.75 -6.00 -6.42
N GLY A 72 -13.39 -5.31 -5.47
CA GLY A 72 -13.39 -5.71 -4.07
C GLY A 72 -13.85 -7.16 -3.88
N THR A 73 -15.01 -7.51 -4.45
CA THR A 73 -15.55 -8.89 -4.40
C THR A 73 -14.64 -9.89 -5.13
N ALA A 74 -14.07 -9.51 -6.26
CA ALA A 74 -13.18 -10.38 -7.03
C ALA A 74 -11.90 -10.70 -6.26
N VAL A 75 -11.24 -9.69 -5.66
CA VAL A 75 -10.03 -9.85 -4.85
C VAL A 75 -10.33 -10.65 -3.58
N ALA A 76 -11.44 -10.36 -2.88
CA ALA A 76 -11.87 -11.13 -1.71
C ALA A 76 -12.11 -12.59 -2.06
N THR A 77 -12.82 -12.86 -3.15
CA THR A 77 -13.09 -14.23 -3.65
C THR A 77 -11.80 -14.95 -4.04
N TYR A 78 -10.86 -14.26 -4.69
CA TYR A 78 -9.55 -14.82 -5.03
C TYR A 78 -8.81 -15.30 -3.77
N TRP A 79 -8.74 -14.48 -2.72
CA TRP A 79 -8.08 -14.85 -1.46
C TRP A 79 -8.81 -15.98 -0.72
N ALA A 80 -10.15 -15.96 -0.71
CA ALA A 80 -10.95 -17.03 -0.12
C ALA A 80 -10.72 -18.38 -0.83
N LYS A 81 -10.71 -18.40 -2.17
CA LYS A 81 -10.40 -19.59 -2.95
C LYS A 81 -9.00 -20.13 -2.70
N ARG A 82 -8.00 -19.25 -2.53
CA ARG A 82 -6.63 -19.66 -2.18
C ARG A 82 -6.59 -20.34 -0.81
N LYS A 83 -7.29 -19.75 0.19
CA LYS A 83 -7.38 -20.32 1.54
C LYS A 83 -8.01 -21.72 1.50
N LEU A 84 -9.12 -21.90 0.79
CA LEU A 84 -9.79 -23.19 0.62
C LEU A 84 -8.91 -24.26 -0.08
N LYS A 85 -7.99 -23.84 -0.94
CA LYS A 85 -7.04 -24.73 -1.62
C LYS A 85 -5.74 -24.94 -0.83
N ASN A 86 -5.67 -24.53 0.44
CA ASN A 86 -4.46 -24.56 1.27
C ASN A 86 -3.25 -23.88 0.60
N GLN A 87 -3.49 -22.87 -0.23
CA GLN A 87 -2.44 -22.06 -0.84
C GLN A 87 -2.10 -20.87 0.06
N LEU A 88 -0.94 -20.27 -0.16
CA LEU A 88 -0.48 -19.09 0.56
C LEU A 88 -1.53 -17.98 0.58
N SER A 89 -2.05 -17.65 1.75
CA SER A 89 -3.13 -16.65 1.96
C SER A 89 -3.09 -16.00 3.35
N SER A 90 -1.94 -16.09 4.05
CA SER A 90 -1.76 -15.43 5.35
C SER A 90 -1.90 -13.90 5.23
N SER A 91 -2.25 -13.24 6.31
CA SER A 91 -2.40 -11.78 6.34
C SER A 91 -1.09 -11.09 5.97
N LEU A 92 0.03 -11.54 6.53
CA LEU A 92 1.35 -11.01 6.20
C LEU A 92 1.66 -11.15 4.70
N PHE A 93 1.37 -12.33 4.11
CA PHE A 93 1.58 -12.55 2.69
C PHE A 93 0.74 -11.60 1.82
N LYS A 94 -0.53 -11.38 2.17
CA LYS A 94 -1.40 -10.44 1.46
C LYS A 94 -0.87 -9.02 1.53
N MET A 95 -0.41 -8.58 2.71
CA MET A 95 0.18 -7.25 2.89
C MET A 95 1.42 -7.06 2.02
N ILE A 96 2.31 -8.06 1.98
CA ILE A 96 3.54 -8.03 1.16
C ILE A 96 3.18 -7.93 -0.33
N ILE A 97 2.31 -8.81 -0.81
CA ILE A 97 1.89 -8.83 -2.22
C ILE A 97 1.18 -7.52 -2.60
N GLY A 98 0.33 -7.00 -1.73
CA GLY A 98 -0.34 -5.72 -1.94
C GLY A 98 0.66 -4.56 -2.11
N LEU A 99 1.72 -4.52 -1.28
CA LEU A 99 2.77 -3.51 -1.40
C LEU A 99 3.55 -3.63 -2.71
N ILE A 100 3.89 -4.85 -3.15
CA ILE A 100 4.59 -5.10 -4.42
C ILE A 100 3.72 -4.66 -5.60
N ILE A 101 2.42 -5.03 -5.60
CA ILE A 101 1.47 -4.65 -6.66
C ILE A 101 1.35 -3.12 -6.74
N MET A 102 1.18 -2.45 -5.60
CA MET A 102 1.10 -0.99 -5.54
C MET A 102 2.39 -0.35 -6.05
N GLY A 103 3.55 -0.83 -5.61
CA GLY A 103 4.85 -0.36 -6.11
C GLY A 103 4.98 -0.52 -7.63
N THR A 104 4.50 -1.63 -8.19
CA THR A 104 4.45 -1.85 -9.64
C THR A 104 3.58 -0.80 -10.34
N GLY A 105 2.51 -0.34 -9.70
CA GLY A 105 1.66 0.74 -10.21
C GLY A 105 2.42 2.05 -10.46
N PHE A 106 3.43 2.36 -9.65
CA PHE A 106 4.25 3.56 -9.85
C PHE A 106 5.16 3.52 -11.07
N PHE A 107 5.48 2.33 -11.62
CA PHE A 107 6.20 2.28 -12.91
C PHE A 107 5.36 2.84 -14.06
N PHE A 108 4.04 2.76 -14.00
CA PHE A 108 3.19 3.44 -14.99
C PHE A 108 3.29 4.96 -14.85
N MET A 109 3.44 5.50 -13.63
CA MET A 109 3.68 6.93 -13.43
C MET A 109 5.08 7.34 -13.90
N SER A 110 6.09 6.48 -13.73
CA SER A 110 7.43 6.71 -14.31
C SER A 110 7.37 6.75 -15.83
N ALA A 111 6.62 5.85 -16.47
CA ALA A 111 6.41 5.86 -17.92
C ALA A 111 5.65 7.11 -18.37
N ALA A 112 4.65 7.57 -17.60
CA ALA A 112 3.96 8.82 -17.86
C ALA A 112 4.94 10.01 -17.84
N ALA A 113 5.82 10.08 -16.83
CA ALA A 113 6.82 11.14 -16.71
C ALA A 113 7.79 11.12 -17.89
N THR A 114 8.26 9.95 -18.32
CA THR A 114 9.11 9.81 -19.53
C THR A 114 8.37 10.26 -20.78
N GLN A 115 7.09 9.93 -20.94
CA GLN A 115 6.30 10.40 -22.07
C GLN A 115 6.17 11.93 -22.05
N TYR A 116 5.91 12.52 -20.89
CA TYR A 116 5.83 13.96 -20.74
C TYR A 116 7.13 14.66 -21.15
N GLU A 117 8.28 14.16 -20.71
CA GLU A 117 9.60 14.70 -21.07
C GLU A 117 9.86 14.67 -22.58
N SER A 118 9.35 13.66 -23.28
CA SER A 118 9.60 13.49 -24.73
C SER A 118 8.54 14.16 -25.62
N GLN A 119 7.29 14.30 -25.13
CA GLN A 119 6.15 14.75 -25.96
C GLN A 119 5.48 16.03 -25.44
N GLY A 120 5.87 16.53 -24.26
CA GLY A 120 5.26 17.71 -23.62
C GLY A 120 3.92 17.43 -22.93
N SER A 121 3.39 16.20 -23.04
CA SER A 121 2.19 15.74 -22.33
C SER A 121 2.22 14.23 -22.18
N SER A 122 1.56 13.69 -21.14
CA SER A 122 1.40 12.25 -20.94
C SER A 122 -0.04 11.82 -21.16
N ALA A 123 -0.26 10.59 -21.60
CA ALA A 123 -1.59 10.07 -21.83
C ALA A 123 -2.30 9.67 -20.52
N MET A 124 -3.63 9.87 -20.45
CA MET A 124 -4.46 9.55 -19.28
C MET A 124 -4.41 8.08 -18.87
N TYR A 125 -4.21 7.16 -19.80
CA TYR A 125 -4.22 5.72 -19.48
C TYR A 125 -3.13 5.31 -18.49
N TRP A 126 -2.02 6.05 -18.40
CA TRP A 126 -1.00 5.79 -17.39
C TRP A 126 -1.52 5.99 -15.97
N LEU A 127 -2.27 7.08 -15.76
CA LEU A 127 -2.94 7.31 -14.47
C LEU A 127 -3.96 6.22 -14.18
N VAL A 128 -4.79 5.83 -15.16
CA VAL A 128 -5.79 4.78 -14.98
C VAL A 128 -5.14 3.47 -14.56
N LEU A 129 -4.03 3.07 -15.23
CA LEU A 129 -3.27 1.87 -14.87
C LEU A 129 -2.64 1.98 -13.48
N ALA A 130 -2.04 3.12 -13.14
CA ALA A 130 -1.48 3.35 -11.81
C ALA A 130 -2.56 3.20 -10.72
N TYR A 131 -3.70 3.88 -10.85
CA TYR A 131 -4.82 3.76 -9.90
C TYR A 131 -5.37 2.34 -9.81
N LEU A 132 -5.44 1.60 -10.93
CA LEU A 132 -5.85 0.19 -10.94
C LEU A 132 -4.93 -0.65 -10.05
N PHE A 133 -3.61 -0.57 -10.24
CA PHE A 133 -2.64 -1.33 -9.45
C PHE A 133 -2.60 -0.87 -7.99
N HIS A 134 -2.71 0.43 -7.73
CA HIS A 134 -2.81 0.97 -6.37
C HIS A 134 -4.04 0.42 -5.65
N THR A 135 -5.19 0.38 -6.32
CA THR A 135 -6.43 -0.15 -5.72
C THR A 135 -6.35 -1.65 -5.47
N ILE A 136 -5.77 -2.45 -6.39
CA ILE A 136 -5.56 -3.89 -6.14
C ILE A 136 -4.63 -4.09 -4.94
N GLY A 137 -3.55 -3.31 -4.85
CA GLY A 137 -2.64 -3.31 -3.71
C GLY A 137 -3.35 -2.96 -2.41
N GLU A 138 -4.17 -1.92 -2.42
CA GLU A 138 -4.99 -1.49 -1.28
C GLU A 138 -5.95 -2.59 -0.82
N LEU A 139 -6.69 -3.21 -1.72
CA LEU A 139 -7.61 -4.31 -1.41
C LEU A 139 -6.92 -5.53 -0.78
N CYS A 140 -5.62 -5.69 -1.00
CA CYS A 140 -4.82 -6.72 -0.35
C CYS A 140 -4.33 -6.31 1.05
N ILE A 141 -4.13 -5.02 1.32
CA ILE A 141 -3.53 -4.51 2.57
C ILE A 141 -4.58 -3.97 3.53
N SER A 142 -5.39 -3.01 3.12
CA SER A 142 -6.25 -2.22 4.02
C SER A 142 -7.19 -3.07 4.87
N PRO A 143 -7.98 -4.02 4.31
CA PRO A 143 -8.90 -4.81 5.12
C PRO A 143 -8.19 -5.82 6.03
N VAL A 144 -6.93 -6.14 5.70
CA VAL A 144 -6.16 -7.19 6.38
C VAL A 144 -5.28 -6.63 7.49
N ALA A 145 -4.63 -5.48 7.26
CA ALA A 145 -3.64 -4.92 8.18
C ALA A 145 -4.23 -4.66 9.57
N LEU A 146 -5.39 -4.04 9.65
CA LEU A 146 -6.04 -3.71 10.91
C LEU A 146 -6.40 -4.98 11.71
N SER A 147 -7.01 -5.97 11.06
CA SER A 147 -7.35 -7.26 11.66
C SER A 147 -6.10 -8.01 12.12
N PHE A 148 -5.07 -8.07 11.30
CA PHE A 148 -3.81 -8.75 11.61
C PHE A 148 -3.10 -8.13 12.81
N ILE A 149 -2.99 -6.82 12.84
CA ILE A 149 -2.37 -6.06 13.93
C ILE A 149 -3.10 -6.30 15.25
N THR A 150 -4.43 -6.31 15.23
CA THR A 150 -5.23 -6.59 16.45
C THR A 150 -5.07 -8.01 16.96
N LYS A 151 -4.91 -9.00 16.09
CA LYS A 151 -4.68 -10.41 16.45
C LYS A 151 -3.27 -10.66 17.04
N LEU A 152 -2.27 -9.91 16.59
CA LEU A 152 -0.91 -10.00 17.12
C LEU A 152 -0.76 -9.29 18.47
N ALA A 153 -1.57 -8.26 18.73
CA ALA A 153 -1.46 -7.45 19.93
C ALA A 153 -1.80 -8.25 21.19
N PRO A 154 -0.97 -8.20 22.24
CA PRO A 154 -1.37 -8.70 23.54
C PRO A 154 -2.66 -8.01 24.01
N LEU A 155 -3.64 -8.74 24.52
CA LEU A 155 -4.95 -8.21 24.93
C LEU A 155 -4.85 -6.97 25.83
N LYS A 156 -3.86 -6.94 26.73
CA LYS A 156 -3.61 -5.80 27.63
C LYS A 156 -3.18 -4.51 26.93
N TYR A 157 -2.74 -4.60 25.67
CA TYR A 157 -2.26 -3.47 24.86
C TYR A 157 -3.10 -3.22 23.60
N ALA A 158 -4.22 -3.91 23.42
CA ALA A 158 -5.03 -3.85 22.21
C ALA A 158 -5.39 -2.39 21.82
N SER A 159 -5.92 -1.59 22.76
CA SER A 159 -6.26 -0.18 22.48
C SER A 159 -5.03 0.68 22.16
N LEU A 160 -3.91 0.45 22.84
CA LEU A 160 -2.66 1.15 22.55
C LEU A 160 -2.16 0.81 21.14
N THR A 161 -2.22 -0.47 20.77
CA THR A 161 -1.79 -0.95 19.44
C THR A 161 -2.61 -0.32 18.33
N MET A 162 -3.92 -0.16 18.54
CA MET A 162 -4.79 0.56 17.60
C MET A 162 -4.40 2.03 17.46
N GLY A 163 -4.12 2.71 18.57
CA GLY A 163 -3.63 4.08 18.54
C GLY A 163 -2.30 4.20 17.79
N VAL A 164 -1.38 3.25 18.01
CA VAL A 164 -0.10 3.18 17.27
C VAL A 164 -0.34 2.95 15.78
N TYR A 165 -1.27 2.07 15.39
CA TYR A 165 -1.63 1.86 13.97
C TYR A 165 -2.01 3.18 13.28
N PHE A 166 -2.91 3.96 13.89
CA PHE A 166 -3.29 5.27 13.31
C PHE A 166 -2.15 6.28 13.31
N ALA A 167 -1.28 6.25 14.32
CA ALA A 167 -0.07 7.06 14.32
C ALA A 167 0.87 6.68 13.16
N MET A 168 1.04 5.38 12.87
CA MET A 168 1.85 4.90 11.74
C MET A 168 1.26 5.30 10.39
N THR A 169 -0.09 5.30 10.26
CA THR A 169 -0.77 5.87 9.08
C THR A 169 -0.42 7.36 8.93
N GLY A 170 -0.50 8.14 10.03
CA GLY A 170 -0.10 9.55 10.03
C GLY A 170 1.36 9.79 9.64
N PHE A 171 2.29 8.92 10.07
CA PHE A 171 3.69 8.96 9.62
C PHE A 171 3.81 8.67 8.12
N GLY A 172 3.05 7.71 7.60
CA GLY A 172 2.96 7.44 6.16
C GLY A 172 2.51 8.69 5.39
N ASN A 173 1.45 9.35 5.82
CA ASN A 173 0.95 10.58 5.21
C ASN A 173 1.99 11.72 5.25
N LYS A 174 2.75 11.83 6.35
CA LYS A 174 3.86 12.79 6.44
C LYS A 174 4.95 12.49 5.41
N LEU A 175 5.33 11.21 5.26
CA LEU A 175 6.30 10.80 4.22
C LEU A 175 5.78 11.12 2.82
N ALA A 176 4.49 10.90 2.55
CA ALA A 176 3.88 11.24 1.27
C ALA A 176 4.04 12.73 0.95
N GLY A 177 3.77 13.62 1.91
CA GLY A 177 3.98 15.05 1.75
C GLY A 177 5.43 15.42 1.48
N MET A 178 6.39 14.81 2.21
CA MET A 178 7.83 15.04 1.99
C MET A 178 8.29 14.57 0.60
N LEU A 179 7.78 13.44 0.10
CA LEU A 179 8.09 12.95 -1.25
C LEU A 179 7.50 13.87 -2.33
N GLY A 180 6.28 14.38 -2.11
CA GLY A 180 5.67 15.38 -2.97
C GLY A 180 6.46 16.69 -3.04
N GLU A 181 6.97 17.17 -1.90
CA GLU A 181 7.87 18.33 -1.84
C GLU A 181 9.20 18.07 -2.56
N ALA A 182 9.80 16.90 -2.32
CA ALA A 182 11.06 16.51 -2.96
C ALA A 182 10.94 16.41 -4.49
N SER A 183 9.76 16.13 -5.03
CA SER A 183 9.53 16.06 -6.49
C SER A 183 9.78 17.39 -7.20
N GLN A 184 9.64 18.53 -6.50
CA GLN A 184 9.90 19.85 -7.06
C GLN A 184 11.38 20.06 -7.40
N SER A 185 12.29 19.41 -6.68
CA SER A 185 13.73 19.51 -6.89
C SER A 185 14.32 18.33 -7.65
N MET A 186 13.78 17.11 -7.45
CA MET A 186 14.30 15.87 -8.03
C MET A 186 13.58 15.44 -9.32
N GLY A 187 12.43 16.04 -9.60
CA GLY A 187 11.56 15.66 -10.71
C GLY A 187 10.66 14.45 -10.40
N GLU A 188 9.50 14.41 -11.02
CA GLU A 188 8.48 13.38 -10.76
C GLU A 188 8.93 11.99 -11.20
N PHE A 189 9.67 11.88 -12.31
CA PHE A 189 10.23 10.61 -12.77
C PHE A 189 11.07 9.94 -11.67
N THR A 190 11.95 10.70 -11.04
CA THR A 190 12.83 10.20 -9.96
C THR A 190 12.02 9.74 -8.77
N ILE A 191 11.02 10.52 -8.35
CA ILE A 191 10.19 10.19 -7.19
C ILE A 191 9.30 8.97 -7.47
N PHE A 192 8.60 8.92 -8.60
CA PHE A 192 7.76 7.77 -8.95
C PHE A 192 8.59 6.49 -9.09
N THR A 193 9.73 6.56 -9.77
CA THR A 193 10.64 5.41 -9.93
C THR A 193 11.23 4.98 -8.58
N GLY A 194 11.61 5.94 -7.74
CA GLY A 194 12.11 5.69 -6.39
C GLY A 194 11.08 4.97 -5.51
N ILE A 195 9.84 5.42 -5.49
CA ILE A 195 8.73 4.77 -4.77
C ILE A 195 8.50 3.36 -5.33
N ALA A 196 8.44 3.19 -6.66
CA ALA A 196 8.24 1.90 -7.30
C ALA A 196 9.31 0.89 -6.88
N ILE A 197 10.58 1.24 -7.06
CA ILE A 197 11.72 0.38 -6.72
C ILE A 197 11.71 0.07 -5.21
N PHE A 198 11.55 1.08 -4.37
CA PHE A 198 11.57 0.90 -2.92
C PHE A 198 10.47 -0.07 -2.46
N CYS A 199 9.21 0.14 -2.88
CA CYS A 199 8.09 -0.71 -2.49
C CYS A 199 8.26 -2.16 -2.99
N VAL A 200 8.72 -2.35 -4.23
CA VAL A 200 8.94 -3.69 -4.78
C VAL A 200 10.10 -4.38 -4.08
N VAL A 201 11.25 -3.73 -3.94
CA VAL A 201 12.44 -4.31 -3.28
C VAL A 201 12.15 -4.61 -1.83
N PHE A 202 11.56 -3.67 -1.08
CA PHE A 202 11.21 -3.87 0.32
C PHE A 202 10.18 -5.00 0.47
N GLY A 203 9.15 -5.05 -0.36
CA GLY A 203 8.18 -6.14 -0.38
C GLY A 203 8.85 -7.49 -0.67
N CYS A 204 9.74 -7.57 -1.66
CA CYS A 204 10.50 -8.79 -1.97
C CYS A 204 11.41 -9.21 -0.82
N LEU A 205 12.09 -8.28 -0.15
CA LEU A 205 12.92 -8.58 1.02
C LEU A 205 12.08 -9.18 2.16
N VAL A 206 10.93 -8.57 2.48
CA VAL A 206 10.04 -9.11 3.52
C VAL A 206 9.50 -10.48 3.10
N LEU A 207 9.21 -10.69 1.80
CA LEU A 207 8.76 -11.97 1.27
C LEU A 207 9.79 -13.10 1.50
N LEU A 208 11.09 -12.82 1.37
CA LEU A 208 12.15 -13.79 1.63
C LEU A 208 12.15 -14.26 3.09
N PHE A 209 11.84 -13.37 4.03
CA PHE A 209 11.78 -13.70 5.46
C PHE A 209 10.38 -14.15 5.94
N ARG A 210 9.38 -14.18 5.06
CA ARG A 210 7.98 -14.46 5.39
C ARG A 210 7.83 -15.72 6.26
N THR A 211 8.42 -16.83 5.88
CA THR A 211 8.24 -18.12 6.59
C THR A 211 8.72 -18.05 8.03
N LYS A 212 9.80 -17.30 8.30
CA LYS A 212 10.28 -17.07 9.66
C LYS A 212 9.32 -16.17 10.43
N LEU A 213 8.82 -15.11 9.81
CA LEU A 213 7.90 -14.17 10.41
C LEU A 213 6.55 -14.81 10.71
N GLU A 214 6.01 -15.65 9.82
CA GLU A 214 4.77 -16.39 10.04
C GLU A 214 4.90 -17.36 11.23
N LYS A 215 6.04 -18.00 11.44
CA LYS A 215 6.28 -18.84 12.64
C LYS A 215 6.22 -18.01 13.93
N LEU A 216 6.69 -16.76 13.92
CA LEU A 216 6.65 -15.88 15.10
C LEU A 216 5.24 -15.38 15.43
N THR A 217 4.25 -15.58 14.57
CA THR A 217 2.85 -15.29 14.91
C THR A 217 2.24 -16.31 15.84
N HIS A 218 2.86 -17.49 15.99
CA HIS A 218 2.37 -18.62 16.81
C HIS A 218 0.88 -18.92 16.56
N GLY A 219 0.48 -19.00 15.28
CA GLY A 219 -0.90 -19.32 14.90
C GLY A 219 -1.95 -18.25 15.25
N ALA A 220 -1.54 -17.00 15.46
CA ALA A 220 -2.48 -15.92 15.81
C ALA A 220 -3.61 -15.71 14.77
N GLU A 221 -3.47 -16.27 13.56
CA GLU A 221 -4.50 -16.24 12.51
C GLU A 221 -5.38 -17.48 12.46
N ASP A 222 -4.98 -18.55 13.12
CA ASP A 222 -5.65 -19.86 13.04
C ASP A 222 -6.80 -20.00 14.06
N ASP A 223 -6.87 -19.10 15.02
CA ASP A 223 -7.85 -19.12 16.11
C ASP A 223 -9.24 -18.54 15.72
N ASN A 224 -9.67 -18.63 14.43
CA ASN A 224 -11.03 -18.27 14.00
C ASN A 224 -11.56 -19.23 12.95
#